data_c70f12d4e482bcc3c0a45a6562e351e6
#
_entry.id   c70f12d4e482bcc3c0a45a6562e351e6
#
_cell.length_a   1.000
_cell.length_b   1.000
_cell.length_c   1.000
_cell.angle_alpha   90.00
_cell.angle_beta   90.00
_cell.angle_gamma   90.00
#
_symmetry.space_group_name_H-M   'P 1'
#
loop_
_entity.id
_entity.type
_entity.pdbx_description
1 polymer ?
#
loop_
_entity_poly.entity_id
_entity_poly.type
_entity_poly.pdbx_seq_one_letter_code
_entity_poly.pdbx_strand_id
1 'polypeptide(L)'
;MQDVVIIGLGCAAYTAAIYTARYKLSTLLIGAEEGGMGMTAAEVGNWPGIIDIAGPDLMENFKKHALSFSDVTLQNGRVEKVEKKGDHFVLTLEGGKTVEAKTVIFATGSDKRHLGVKGEKEFLRKGVTYCATCDAFFYKGKDVAVIGGGDSAVEGAAIAAQVCRKVYLIHRRNEFRAEPYWVDRVKAKDNVVFVLERNAVEIFGKEKVEGVKLDKAFEGSDTIPLSGVFIEVGSDPASAIAKGLGCALDQKGFVKVDGGMRTTVPGAFGAGDVTNGSNYFAQFTTAAGEGAVAANSVFSYLQGGGGHAGSMG
;
A
#
# COMPACT_ATOMS: atom_id res chain seq x y z
N MET A 1 -3.81 3.58 29.37
CA MET A 1 -4.63 2.83 28.38
C MET A 1 -5.23 3.84 27.41
N GLN A 2 -5.07 3.65 26.09
CA GLN A 2 -5.61 4.53 25.05
C GLN A 2 -7.07 4.20 24.77
N ASP A 3 -7.86 5.14 24.28
CA ASP A 3 -9.20 4.84 23.74
C ASP A 3 -9.08 4.06 22.44
N VAL A 4 -8.13 4.45 21.57
CA VAL A 4 -7.85 3.76 20.30
C VAL A 4 -6.35 3.71 20.00
N VAL A 5 -5.90 2.54 19.54
CA VAL A 5 -4.60 2.40 18.87
C VAL A 5 -4.84 2.12 17.39
N ILE A 6 -4.20 2.89 16.53
CA ILE A 6 -4.25 2.74 15.07
C ILE A 6 -2.92 2.16 14.63
N ILE A 7 -2.95 0.98 13.98
CA ILE A 7 -1.76 0.26 13.53
C ILE A 7 -1.53 0.57 12.05
N GLY A 8 -0.51 1.35 11.76
CA GLY A 8 -0.17 1.86 10.43
C GLY A 8 0.03 3.37 10.45
N LEU A 9 0.76 3.90 9.46
CA LEU A 9 1.06 5.34 9.29
C LEU A 9 0.79 5.79 7.85
N GLY A 10 -0.17 5.15 7.17
CA GLY A 10 -0.63 5.53 5.85
C GLY A 10 -1.85 6.47 5.88
N CYS A 11 -2.41 6.75 4.71
CA CYS A 11 -3.55 7.64 4.50
C CYS A 11 -4.76 7.26 5.38
N ALA A 12 -5.14 5.99 5.43
CA ALA A 12 -6.24 5.50 6.27
C ALA A 12 -5.98 5.76 7.76
N ALA A 13 -4.75 5.53 8.23
CA ALA A 13 -4.36 5.71 9.62
C ALA A 13 -4.42 7.18 10.04
N TYR A 14 -3.82 8.07 9.27
CA TYR A 14 -3.87 9.50 9.58
C TYR A 14 -5.28 10.07 9.52
N THR A 15 -6.09 9.64 8.54
CA THR A 15 -7.49 10.07 8.48
C THR A 15 -8.29 9.57 9.69
N ALA A 16 -8.13 8.29 10.06
CA ALA A 16 -8.76 7.77 11.26
C ALA A 16 -8.36 8.58 12.51
N ALA A 17 -7.05 8.92 12.66
CA ALA A 17 -6.56 9.72 13.78
C ALA A 17 -7.16 11.13 13.84
N ILE A 18 -7.34 11.79 12.68
CA ILE A 18 -8.02 13.10 12.60
C ILE A 18 -9.44 12.99 13.16
N TYR A 19 -10.20 11.96 12.74
CA TYR A 19 -11.60 11.81 13.19
C TYR A 19 -11.69 11.39 14.65
N THR A 20 -10.85 10.45 15.13
CA THR A 20 -10.84 10.06 16.55
C THR A 20 -10.49 11.24 17.45
N ALA A 21 -9.53 12.08 17.06
CA ALA A 21 -9.20 13.31 17.77
C ALA A 21 -10.37 14.31 17.82
N ARG A 22 -11.13 14.45 16.73
CA ARG A 22 -12.34 15.28 16.70
C ARG A 22 -13.45 14.76 17.63
N TYR A 23 -13.47 13.46 17.89
CA TYR A 23 -14.33 12.82 18.90
C TYR A 23 -13.72 12.85 20.31
N LYS A 24 -12.56 13.52 20.51
CA LYS A 24 -11.86 13.63 21.80
C LYS A 24 -11.44 12.30 22.37
N LEU A 25 -11.07 11.35 21.52
CA LEU A 25 -10.53 10.06 21.92
C LEU A 25 -9.01 10.13 21.99
N SER A 26 -8.43 9.62 23.09
CA SER A 26 -6.98 9.46 23.19
C SER A 26 -6.50 8.43 22.15
N THR A 27 -5.71 8.92 21.20
CA THR A 27 -5.33 8.16 20.00
C THR A 27 -3.82 7.98 19.91
N LEU A 28 -3.38 6.74 19.73
CA LEU A 28 -1.99 6.42 19.46
C LEU A 28 -1.85 5.80 18.07
N LEU A 29 -1.09 6.47 17.19
CA LEU A 29 -0.64 5.93 15.92
C LEU A 29 0.65 5.12 16.12
N ILE A 30 0.71 3.89 15.63
CA ILE A 30 1.92 3.06 15.67
C ILE A 30 2.20 2.47 14.29
N GLY A 31 3.42 2.66 13.79
CA GLY A 31 3.87 2.05 12.54
C GLY A 31 5.38 2.17 12.35
N ALA A 32 5.94 1.33 11.50
CA ALA A 32 7.37 1.33 11.17
C ALA A 32 7.70 2.20 9.95
N GLU A 33 6.72 2.39 9.05
CA GLU A 33 6.93 3.08 7.77
C GLU A 33 5.96 4.27 7.67
N GLU A 34 6.48 5.47 7.86
CA GLU A 34 5.70 6.70 7.75
C GLU A 34 5.21 6.91 6.31
N GLY A 35 3.93 7.27 6.16
CA GLY A 35 3.28 7.51 4.87
C GLY A 35 2.92 6.24 4.10
N GLY A 36 3.49 5.08 4.47
CA GLY A 36 3.21 3.79 3.83
C GLY A 36 3.38 3.82 2.31
N MET A 37 2.51 3.13 1.59
CA MET A 37 2.54 3.09 0.12
C MET A 37 2.40 4.46 -0.55
N GLY A 38 1.81 5.44 0.14
CA GLY A 38 1.69 6.81 -0.38
C GLY A 38 3.02 7.48 -0.68
N MET A 39 4.10 7.09 0.01
CA MET A 39 5.44 7.62 -0.24
C MET A 39 6.01 7.21 -1.60
N THR A 40 5.43 6.23 -2.27
CA THR A 40 5.91 5.72 -3.56
C THR A 40 5.19 6.32 -4.77
N ALA A 41 4.12 7.11 -4.57
CA ALA A 41 3.40 7.77 -5.65
C ALA A 41 4.14 9.05 -6.07
N ALA A 42 4.58 9.11 -7.32
CA ALA A 42 5.26 10.32 -7.83
C ALA A 42 4.27 11.45 -8.10
N GLU A 43 3.08 11.11 -8.57
CA GLU A 43 2.01 12.05 -8.92
C GLU A 43 0.67 11.52 -8.38
N VAL A 44 -0.06 12.35 -7.65
CA VAL A 44 -1.42 12.07 -7.18
C VAL A 44 -2.34 13.12 -7.79
N GLY A 45 -2.93 12.80 -8.93
CA GLY A 45 -3.84 13.67 -9.68
C GLY A 45 -5.32 13.37 -9.45
N ASN A 46 -5.64 12.44 -8.54
CA ASN A 46 -7.01 11.99 -8.27
C ASN A 46 -7.45 12.21 -6.82
N TRP A 47 -6.73 13.07 -6.06
CA TRP A 47 -7.16 13.51 -4.75
C TRP A 47 -8.07 14.74 -4.88
N PRO A 48 -9.37 14.66 -4.52
CA PRO A 48 -10.29 15.77 -4.68
C PRO A 48 -9.83 17.04 -3.96
N GLY A 49 -9.84 18.17 -4.68
CA GLY A 49 -9.43 19.48 -4.15
C GLY A 49 -7.95 19.83 -4.38
N ILE A 50 -7.13 18.91 -4.85
CA ILE A 50 -5.75 19.13 -5.29
C ILE A 50 -5.59 18.56 -6.69
N ILE A 51 -5.19 19.40 -7.65
CA ILE A 51 -5.09 18.99 -9.07
C ILE A 51 -3.96 17.99 -9.27
N ASP A 52 -2.81 18.26 -8.62
CA ASP A 52 -1.62 17.41 -8.68
C ASP A 52 -0.73 17.67 -7.47
N ILE A 53 -0.24 16.59 -6.86
CA ILE A 53 0.68 16.65 -5.71
C ILE A 53 1.53 15.38 -5.68
N ALA A 54 2.79 15.48 -5.26
CA ALA A 54 3.60 14.29 -4.99
C ALA A 54 3.04 13.52 -3.78
N GLY A 55 3.05 12.19 -3.85
CA GLY A 55 2.58 11.34 -2.74
C GLY A 55 3.24 11.64 -1.40
N PRO A 56 4.58 11.79 -1.33
CA PRO A 56 5.26 12.20 -0.09
C PRO A 56 4.73 13.51 0.51
N ASP A 57 4.47 14.53 -0.33
CA ASP A 57 3.94 15.82 0.13
C ASP A 57 2.50 15.69 0.62
N LEU A 58 1.69 14.89 -0.08
CA LEU A 58 0.33 14.59 0.36
C LEU A 58 0.34 13.88 1.71
N MET A 59 1.19 12.86 1.90
CA MET A 59 1.30 12.12 3.15
C MET A 59 1.82 12.97 4.30
N GLU A 60 2.76 13.88 4.03
CA GLU A 60 3.24 14.84 5.03
C GLU A 60 2.11 15.79 5.48
N ASN A 61 1.23 16.22 4.56
CA ASN A 61 0.06 17.03 4.90
C ASN A 61 -0.92 16.24 5.79
N PHE A 62 -1.18 14.96 5.50
CA PHE A 62 -2.01 14.10 6.36
C PHE A 62 -1.42 13.96 7.76
N LYS A 63 -0.12 13.68 7.85
CA LYS A 63 0.61 13.56 9.12
C LYS A 63 0.53 14.84 9.94
N LYS A 64 0.85 16.00 9.34
CA LYS A 64 0.77 17.31 10.00
C LYS A 64 -0.63 17.58 10.53
N HIS A 65 -1.67 17.28 9.73
CA HIS A 65 -3.05 17.47 10.15
C HIS A 65 -3.39 16.55 11.34
N ALA A 66 -3.06 15.27 11.28
CA ALA A 66 -3.33 14.35 12.38
C ALA A 66 -2.62 14.77 13.68
N LEU A 67 -1.34 15.15 13.58
CA LEU A 67 -0.54 15.56 14.75
C LEU A 67 -0.81 16.99 15.23
N SER A 68 -1.66 17.76 14.54
CA SER A 68 -2.10 19.07 15.04
C SER A 68 -3.06 18.97 16.23
N PHE A 69 -3.62 17.79 16.48
CA PHE A 69 -4.50 17.52 17.61
C PHE A 69 -3.69 16.99 18.81
N SER A 70 -3.89 17.60 20.00
CA SER A 70 -3.22 17.17 21.24
C SER A 70 -3.59 15.76 21.71
N ASP A 71 -4.75 15.26 21.27
CA ASP A 71 -5.25 13.93 21.60
C ASP A 71 -4.59 12.82 20.77
N VAL A 72 -3.75 13.17 19.77
CA VAL A 72 -3.04 12.23 18.89
C VAL A 72 -1.56 12.20 19.24
N THR A 73 -1.04 10.99 19.46
CA THR A 73 0.38 10.73 19.61
C THR A 73 0.84 9.74 18.54
N LEU A 74 2.10 9.85 18.11
CA LEU A 74 2.72 8.94 17.16
C LEU A 74 3.92 8.26 17.81
N GLN A 75 3.99 6.95 17.65
CA GLN A 75 5.12 6.13 18.06
C GLN A 75 5.64 5.33 16.87
N ASN A 76 6.90 5.53 16.51
CA ASN A 76 7.56 4.68 15.54
C ASN A 76 7.84 3.31 16.16
N GLY A 77 7.58 2.25 15.42
CA GLY A 77 7.82 0.88 15.83
C GLY A 77 6.87 -0.11 15.14
N ARG A 78 7.22 -1.37 15.23
CA ARG A 78 6.42 -2.46 14.67
C ARG A 78 5.57 -3.10 15.76
N VAL A 79 4.27 -3.26 15.50
CA VAL A 79 3.40 -4.12 16.31
C VAL A 79 3.60 -5.56 15.84
N GLU A 80 3.96 -6.44 16.77
CA GLU A 80 4.18 -7.87 16.48
C GLU A 80 2.95 -8.70 16.77
N LYS A 81 2.17 -8.31 17.76
CA LYS A 81 1.01 -9.07 18.23
C LYS A 81 -0.06 -8.16 18.81
N VAL A 82 -1.32 -8.54 18.63
CA VAL A 82 -2.48 -7.96 19.32
C VAL A 82 -3.27 -9.08 19.97
N GLU A 83 -3.60 -8.93 21.23
CA GLU A 83 -4.41 -9.86 22.01
C GLU A 83 -5.59 -9.14 22.63
N LYS A 84 -6.76 -9.77 22.63
CA LYS A 84 -7.92 -9.26 23.36
C LYS A 84 -7.92 -9.86 24.77
N LYS A 85 -7.93 -8.98 25.79
CA LYS A 85 -7.97 -9.36 27.21
C LYS A 85 -9.21 -8.74 27.87
N GLY A 86 -10.28 -9.54 27.94
CA GLY A 86 -11.55 -9.04 28.46
C GLY A 86 -12.16 -7.98 27.56
N ASP A 87 -12.24 -6.76 28.05
CA ASP A 87 -12.83 -5.58 27.41
C ASP A 87 -11.83 -4.67 26.67
N HIS A 88 -10.54 -4.99 26.70
CA HIS A 88 -9.50 -4.21 26.08
C HIS A 88 -8.51 -5.06 25.25
N PHE A 89 -7.60 -4.40 24.54
CA PHE A 89 -6.55 -5.00 23.72
C PHE A 89 -5.18 -4.70 24.31
N VAL A 90 -4.28 -5.70 24.25
CA VAL A 90 -2.86 -5.55 24.57
C VAL A 90 -2.08 -5.75 23.27
N LEU A 91 -1.32 -4.71 22.89
CA LEU A 91 -0.45 -4.73 21.71
C LEU A 91 0.98 -4.93 22.17
N THR A 92 1.66 -5.95 21.65
CA THR A 92 3.09 -6.16 21.86
C THR A 92 3.85 -5.55 20.70
N LEU A 93 4.80 -4.68 21.02
CA LEU A 93 5.67 -4.01 20.07
C LEU A 93 7.00 -4.75 19.94
N GLU A 94 7.70 -4.51 18.86
CA GLU A 94 9.09 -4.95 18.69
C GLU A 94 9.93 -4.54 19.92
N GLY A 95 10.69 -5.51 20.45
CA GLY A 95 11.43 -5.34 21.71
C GLY A 95 10.62 -5.61 22.98
N GLY A 96 9.41 -6.16 22.87
CA GLY A 96 8.62 -6.69 23.99
C GLY A 96 7.84 -5.65 24.82
N LYS A 97 7.90 -4.36 24.47
CA LYS A 97 7.05 -3.34 25.12
C LYS A 97 5.60 -3.57 24.78
N THR A 98 4.69 -3.23 25.71
CA THR A 98 3.25 -3.37 25.51
C THR A 98 2.52 -2.04 25.59
N VAL A 99 1.42 -1.94 24.86
CA VAL A 99 0.48 -0.83 24.89
C VAL A 99 -0.93 -1.41 25.06
N GLU A 100 -1.76 -0.75 25.86
CA GLU A 100 -3.14 -1.13 26.09
C GLU A 100 -4.11 -0.14 25.44
N ALA A 101 -5.19 -0.66 24.83
CA ALA A 101 -6.22 0.13 24.20
C ALA A 101 -7.60 -0.48 24.35
N LYS A 102 -8.65 0.36 24.45
CA LYS A 102 -10.05 -0.09 24.43
C LYS A 102 -10.47 -0.62 23.06
N THR A 103 -9.91 -0.03 21.99
CA THR A 103 -10.19 -0.39 20.59
C THR A 103 -8.94 -0.35 19.73
N VAL A 104 -8.95 -1.08 18.61
CA VAL A 104 -7.85 -1.07 17.64
C VAL A 104 -8.38 -0.87 16.21
N ILE A 105 -7.62 -0.12 15.39
CA ILE A 105 -7.84 -0.01 13.94
C ILE A 105 -6.63 -0.59 13.22
N PHE A 106 -6.85 -1.61 12.40
CA PHE A 106 -5.84 -2.12 11.48
C PHE A 106 -5.85 -1.27 10.22
N ALA A 107 -4.83 -0.44 10.05
CA ALA A 107 -4.58 0.40 8.87
C ALA A 107 -3.20 0.08 8.29
N THR A 108 -2.85 -1.21 8.31
CA THR A 108 -1.54 -1.73 7.96
C THR A 108 -1.25 -1.76 6.46
N GLY A 109 -2.26 -1.46 5.63
CA GLY A 109 -2.10 -1.37 4.18
C GLY A 109 -1.77 -2.71 3.53
N SER A 110 -0.83 -2.68 2.60
CA SER A 110 -0.43 -3.83 1.80
C SER A 110 1.08 -3.85 1.56
N ASP A 111 1.62 -5.05 1.37
CA ASP A 111 3.03 -5.28 1.04
C ASP A 111 3.18 -5.53 -0.47
N LYS A 112 4.26 -5.06 -1.08
CA LYS A 112 4.57 -5.32 -2.49
C LYS A 112 4.70 -6.82 -2.74
N ARG A 113 3.99 -7.30 -3.76
CA ARG A 113 4.04 -8.71 -4.14
C ARG A 113 5.34 -9.03 -4.85
N HIS A 114 5.93 -10.16 -4.47
CA HIS A 114 7.08 -10.72 -5.15
C HIS A 114 6.68 -11.41 -6.45
N LEU A 115 7.56 -11.35 -7.45
CA LEU A 115 7.37 -12.06 -8.71
C LEU A 115 7.62 -13.58 -8.54
N GLY A 116 8.51 -13.93 -7.61
CA GLY A 116 8.83 -15.33 -7.27
C GLY A 116 9.76 -16.02 -8.26
N VAL A 117 10.50 -15.28 -9.09
CA VAL A 117 11.40 -15.84 -10.09
C VAL A 117 12.84 -15.95 -9.60
N LYS A 118 13.61 -16.80 -10.24
CA LYS A 118 15.05 -16.92 -9.98
C LYS A 118 15.74 -15.57 -10.21
N GLY A 119 16.68 -15.21 -9.33
CA GLY A 119 17.43 -13.96 -9.37
C GLY A 119 16.74 -12.78 -8.69
N GLU A 120 15.42 -12.81 -8.45
CA GLU A 120 14.70 -11.69 -7.84
C GLU A 120 15.29 -11.28 -6.48
N LYS A 121 15.46 -12.24 -5.57
CA LYS A 121 16.03 -11.98 -4.24
C LYS A 121 17.53 -11.70 -4.28
N GLU A 122 18.26 -12.37 -5.14
CA GLU A 122 19.70 -12.26 -5.30
C GLU A 122 20.13 -10.86 -5.76
N PHE A 123 19.36 -10.29 -6.70
CA PHE A 123 19.63 -8.97 -7.27
C PHE A 123 18.82 -7.85 -6.62
N LEU A 124 18.12 -8.11 -5.52
CA LEU A 124 17.42 -7.06 -4.77
C LEU A 124 18.44 -5.98 -4.33
N ARG A 125 18.15 -4.71 -4.66
CA ARG A 125 19.07 -3.56 -4.49
C ARG A 125 20.35 -3.63 -5.34
N LYS A 126 20.46 -4.61 -6.23
CA LYS A 126 21.56 -4.75 -7.20
C LYS A 126 21.05 -4.71 -8.65
N GLY A 127 19.94 -4.04 -8.85
CA GLY A 127 19.23 -3.93 -10.13
C GLY A 127 17.78 -4.36 -10.08
N VAL A 128 17.33 -5.07 -9.05
CA VAL A 128 15.91 -5.36 -8.79
C VAL A 128 15.38 -4.41 -7.72
N THR A 129 14.21 -3.83 -7.98
CA THR A 129 13.47 -2.97 -7.06
C THR A 129 11.96 -3.15 -7.23
N TYR A 130 11.17 -2.72 -6.23
CA TYR A 130 9.70 -2.76 -6.24
C TYR A 130 9.08 -1.37 -6.36
N CYS A 131 9.86 -0.35 -6.70
CA CYS A 131 9.37 1.02 -6.87
C CYS A 131 10.05 1.68 -8.08
N ALA A 132 9.36 1.69 -9.21
CA ALA A 132 9.87 2.36 -10.42
C ALA A 132 9.98 3.88 -10.20
N THR A 133 8.98 4.48 -9.55
CA THR A 133 8.94 5.92 -9.27
C THR A 133 10.06 6.39 -8.34
N CYS A 134 10.46 5.54 -7.37
CA CYS A 134 11.53 5.88 -6.43
C CYS A 134 12.93 5.77 -7.07
N ASP A 135 13.14 4.75 -7.91
CA ASP A 135 14.47 4.29 -8.26
C ASP A 135 14.86 4.52 -9.74
N ALA A 136 13.91 4.90 -10.61
CA ALA A 136 14.18 5.06 -12.06
C ALA A 136 15.33 6.03 -12.34
N PHE A 137 15.50 7.07 -11.53
CA PHE A 137 16.57 8.05 -11.70
C PHE A 137 17.98 7.44 -11.63
N PHE A 138 18.19 6.38 -10.83
CA PHE A 138 19.48 5.67 -10.76
C PHE A 138 19.83 4.92 -12.04
N TYR A 139 18.85 4.76 -12.95
CA TYR A 139 18.99 4.08 -14.24
C TYR A 139 18.97 5.05 -15.43
N LYS A 140 19.26 6.33 -15.19
CA LYS A 140 19.33 7.35 -16.26
C LYS A 140 20.21 6.87 -17.41
N GLY A 141 19.65 6.92 -18.63
CA GLY A 141 20.35 6.54 -19.88
C GLY A 141 20.55 5.02 -20.06
N LYS A 142 20.03 4.18 -19.17
CA LYS A 142 20.12 2.71 -19.25
C LYS A 142 18.81 2.10 -19.74
N ASP A 143 18.89 0.85 -20.17
CA ASP A 143 17.71 0.04 -20.47
C ASP A 143 17.23 -0.67 -19.21
N VAL A 144 15.91 -0.65 -19.02
CA VAL A 144 15.25 -1.22 -17.85
C VAL A 144 13.99 -1.99 -18.24
N ALA A 145 13.55 -2.89 -17.38
CA ALA A 145 12.23 -3.50 -17.48
C ALA A 145 11.32 -3.04 -16.34
N VAL A 146 10.04 -2.83 -16.64
CA VAL A 146 8.95 -2.75 -15.67
C VAL A 146 8.06 -3.96 -15.88
N ILE A 147 7.84 -4.75 -14.83
CA ILE A 147 7.05 -5.97 -14.89
C ILE A 147 5.72 -5.73 -14.18
N GLY A 148 4.63 -5.79 -14.92
CA GLY A 148 3.29 -5.59 -14.39
C GLY A 148 2.31 -5.06 -15.44
N GLY A 149 1.09 -4.72 -15.02
CA GLY A 149 0.05 -4.25 -15.96
C GLY A 149 -1.13 -3.58 -15.25
N GLY A 150 -0.97 -3.20 -14.00
CA GLY A 150 -1.85 -2.29 -13.24
C GLY A 150 -1.29 -0.88 -13.21
N ASP A 151 -1.96 0.02 -12.51
CA ASP A 151 -1.62 1.45 -12.42
C ASP A 151 -0.15 1.67 -12.05
N SER A 152 0.35 1.06 -10.98
CA SER A 152 1.75 1.20 -10.55
C SER A 152 2.77 0.83 -11.63
N ALA A 153 2.51 -0.23 -12.43
CA ALA A 153 3.42 -0.66 -13.48
C ALA A 153 3.39 0.30 -14.68
N VAL A 154 2.21 0.74 -15.09
CA VAL A 154 2.04 1.61 -16.26
C VAL A 154 2.52 3.03 -15.95
N GLU A 155 2.19 3.55 -14.76
CA GLU A 155 2.75 4.80 -14.22
C GLU A 155 4.27 4.72 -14.11
N GLY A 156 4.78 3.66 -13.46
CA GLY A 156 6.22 3.45 -13.29
C GLY A 156 6.98 3.39 -14.61
N ALA A 157 6.38 2.76 -15.65
CA ALA A 157 6.97 2.74 -16.98
C ALA A 157 6.98 4.13 -17.64
N ALA A 158 5.90 4.92 -17.48
CA ALA A 158 5.84 6.29 -18.01
C ALA A 158 6.86 7.22 -17.34
N ILE A 159 7.10 7.04 -16.04
CA ILE A 159 8.10 7.80 -15.27
C ILE A 159 9.51 7.34 -15.65
N ALA A 160 9.78 6.04 -15.66
CA ALA A 160 11.07 5.51 -16.06
C ALA A 160 11.46 5.96 -17.48
N ALA A 161 10.49 6.10 -18.39
CA ALA A 161 10.71 6.57 -19.75
C ALA A 161 11.21 8.03 -19.83
N GLN A 162 11.05 8.82 -18.79
CA GLN A 162 11.57 10.21 -18.77
C GLN A 162 13.09 10.26 -18.61
N VAL A 163 13.69 9.25 -18.00
CA VAL A 163 15.10 9.26 -17.63
C VAL A 163 15.90 8.08 -18.21
N CYS A 164 15.27 6.93 -18.44
CA CYS A 164 15.90 5.75 -19.00
C CYS A 164 16.00 5.82 -20.53
N ARG A 165 16.98 5.13 -21.10
CA ARG A 165 17.15 5.06 -22.57
C ARG A 165 16.02 4.28 -23.23
N LYS A 166 15.65 3.13 -22.66
CA LYS A 166 14.58 2.27 -23.13
C LYS A 166 13.90 1.58 -21.94
N VAL A 167 12.59 1.47 -21.97
CA VAL A 167 11.78 0.81 -20.95
C VAL A 167 11.01 -0.35 -21.58
N TYR A 168 11.27 -1.57 -21.15
CA TYR A 168 10.50 -2.74 -21.55
C TYR A 168 9.37 -2.96 -20.55
N LEU A 169 8.12 -2.66 -20.96
CA LEU A 169 6.94 -2.93 -20.14
C LEU A 169 6.46 -4.36 -20.40
N ILE A 170 6.83 -5.27 -19.49
CA ILE A 170 6.55 -6.70 -19.61
C ILE A 170 5.24 -7.03 -18.92
N HIS A 171 4.26 -7.54 -19.68
CA HIS A 171 2.95 -7.90 -19.14
C HIS A 171 2.47 -9.25 -19.68
N ARG A 172 1.92 -10.08 -18.78
CA ARG A 172 1.44 -11.44 -19.11
C ARG A 172 0.16 -11.49 -19.97
N ARG A 173 -0.52 -10.36 -20.15
CA ARG A 173 -1.74 -10.23 -20.93
C ARG A 173 -1.50 -9.29 -22.11
N ASN A 174 -2.47 -9.25 -23.04
CA ASN A 174 -2.48 -8.29 -24.15
C ASN A 174 -3.05 -6.93 -23.78
N GLU A 175 -3.76 -6.82 -22.66
CA GLU A 175 -4.42 -5.60 -22.18
C GLU A 175 -3.99 -5.24 -20.77
N PHE A 176 -3.81 -3.95 -20.52
CA PHE A 176 -3.53 -3.42 -19.19
C PHE A 176 -4.82 -3.30 -18.36
N ARG A 177 -4.68 -3.42 -17.05
CA ARG A 177 -5.76 -3.14 -16.09
C ARG A 177 -5.64 -1.74 -15.50
N ALA A 178 -4.61 -1.00 -15.89
CA ALA A 178 -4.36 0.36 -15.47
C ALA A 178 -5.46 1.31 -15.99
N GLU A 179 -5.63 2.43 -15.30
CA GLU A 179 -6.50 3.50 -15.72
C GLU A 179 -6.13 3.99 -17.14
N PRO A 180 -7.10 4.30 -18.00
CA PRO A 180 -6.84 4.82 -19.35
C PRO A 180 -5.89 6.01 -19.36
N TYR A 181 -5.97 6.89 -18.38
CA TYR A 181 -5.08 8.03 -18.19
C TYR A 181 -3.60 7.64 -18.24
N TRP A 182 -3.19 6.61 -17.48
CA TRP A 182 -1.81 6.13 -17.46
C TRP A 182 -1.44 5.35 -18.72
N VAL A 183 -2.40 4.59 -19.27
CA VAL A 183 -2.19 3.83 -20.52
C VAL A 183 -1.91 4.77 -21.68
N ASP A 184 -2.64 5.88 -21.80
CA ASP A 184 -2.43 6.87 -22.86
C ASP A 184 -1.06 7.56 -22.71
N ARG A 185 -0.69 7.92 -21.48
CA ARG A 185 0.62 8.53 -21.19
C ARG A 185 1.80 7.63 -21.52
N VAL A 186 1.72 6.34 -21.22
CA VAL A 186 2.80 5.40 -21.52
C VAL A 186 2.89 5.08 -23.00
N LYS A 187 1.74 5.00 -23.70
CA LYS A 187 1.71 4.82 -25.16
C LYS A 187 2.28 6.00 -25.96
N ALA A 188 2.24 7.20 -25.38
CA ALA A 188 2.82 8.40 -25.98
C ALA A 188 4.36 8.47 -25.83
N LYS A 189 5.02 7.49 -25.21
CA LYS A 189 6.48 7.45 -25.02
C LYS A 189 7.14 6.61 -26.10
N ASP A 190 7.99 7.23 -26.93
CA ASP A 190 8.68 6.55 -28.04
C ASP A 190 9.72 5.52 -27.59
N ASN A 191 10.19 5.63 -26.34
CA ASN A 191 11.21 4.75 -25.76
C ASN A 191 10.62 3.63 -24.88
N VAL A 192 9.30 3.44 -24.84
CA VAL A 192 8.65 2.30 -24.20
C VAL A 192 8.37 1.20 -25.20
N VAL A 193 8.86 0.01 -24.90
CA VAL A 193 8.63 -1.21 -25.68
C VAL A 193 7.65 -2.10 -24.91
N PHE A 194 6.51 -2.39 -25.53
CA PHE A 194 5.48 -3.25 -24.95
C PHE A 194 5.79 -4.72 -25.21
N VAL A 195 6.11 -5.46 -24.16
CA VAL A 195 6.41 -6.91 -24.18
C VAL A 195 5.18 -7.64 -23.62
N LEU A 196 4.13 -7.73 -24.42
CA LEU A 196 2.84 -8.29 -24.02
C LEU A 196 2.77 -9.80 -24.18
N GLU A 197 1.87 -10.46 -23.43
CA GLU A 197 1.65 -11.92 -23.42
C GLU A 197 2.91 -12.72 -23.10
N ARG A 198 3.78 -12.15 -22.25
CA ARG A 198 5.02 -12.75 -21.78
C ARG A 198 5.15 -12.61 -20.27
N ASN A 199 5.80 -13.62 -19.68
CA ASN A 199 6.21 -13.59 -18.28
C ASN A 199 7.73 -13.52 -18.20
N ALA A 200 8.25 -12.71 -17.28
CA ALA A 200 9.62 -12.86 -16.84
C ALA A 200 9.72 -14.12 -15.98
N VAL A 201 10.67 -15.00 -16.29
CA VAL A 201 10.88 -16.28 -15.58
C VAL A 201 12.22 -16.35 -14.85
N GLU A 202 13.16 -15.50 -15.19
CA GLU A 202 14.46 -15.38 -14.53
C GLU A 202 14.99 -13.95 -14.69
N ILE A 203 15.61 -13.43 -13.66
CA ILE A 203 16.45 -12.23 -13.68
C ILE A 203 17.88 -12.72 -13.53
N PHE A 204 18.77 -12.34 -14.43
CA PHE A 204 20.12 -12.85 -14.44
C PHE A 204 21.17 -11.73 -14.46
N GLY A 205 22.38 -12.08 -14.05
CA GLY A 205 23.54 -11.22 -14.00
C GLY A 205 24.67 -11.86 -13.22
N LYS A 206 25.74 -11.12 -13.00
CA LYS A 206 26.87 -11.53 -12.15
C LYS A 206 26.82 -10.83 -10.80
N GLU A 207 27.31 -9.61 -10.74
CA GLU A 207 27.27 -8.79 -9.51
C GLU A 207 25.99 -7.97 -9.40
N LYS A 208 25.38 -7.65 -10.53
CA LYS A 208 24.14 -6.86 -10.68
C LYS A 208 23.34 -7.42 -11.84
N VAL A 209 22.11 -6.92 -12.00
CA VAL A 209 21.24 -7.28 -13.12
C VAL A 209 21.93 -6.98 -14.45
N GLU A 210 21.93 -7.96 -15.34
CA GLU A 210 22.41 -7.87 -16.74
C GLU A 210 21.29 -8.17 -17.74
N GLY A 211 20.16 -8.76 -17.28
CA GLY A 211 19.03 -9.03 -18.13
C GLY A 211 17.89 -9.78 -17.46
N VAL A 212 16.83 -9.97 -18.25
CA VAL A 212 15.65 -10.75 -17.89
C VAL A 212 15.41 -11.83 -18.94
N LYS A 213 15.00 -13.03 -18.52
CA LYS A 213 14.57 -14.12 -19.38
C LYS A 213 13.05 -14.20 -19.38
N LEU A 214 12.49 -14.39 -20.56
CA LEU A 214 11.05 -14.52 -20.79
C LEU A 214 10.66 -15.99 -20.98
N ASP A 215 9.40 -16.31 -20.73
CA ASP A 215 8.81 -17.63 -21.01
C ASP A 215 8.65 -17.92 -22.51
N LYS A 216 8.58 -16.87 -23.33
CA LYS A 216 8.44 -16.95 -24.80
C LYS A 216 9.32 -15.87 -25.45
N ALA A 217 9.90 -16.19 -26.60
CA ALA A 217 10.72 -15.25 -27.36
C ALA A 217 9.96 -13.95 -27.67
N PHE A 218 10.68 -12.85 -27.58
CA PHE A 218 10.27 -11.51 -28.03
C PHE A 218 11.34 -11.02 -29.03
N GLU A 219 10.93 -10.61 -30.23
CA GLU A 219 11.84 -10.17 -31.31
C GLU A 219 12.98 -11.17 -31.60
N GLY A 220 12.67 -12.47 -31.52
CA GLY A 220 13.64 -13.55 -31.83
C GLY A 220 14.52 -14.02 -30.70
N SER A 221 14.40 -13.43 -29.49
CA SER A 221 15.17 -13.81 -28.29
C SER A 221 14.24 -14.04 -27.09
N ASP A 222 14.58 -15.02 -26.26
CA ASP A 222 13.93 -15.21 -24.95
C ASP A 222 14.60 -14.40 -23.83
N THR A 223 15.63 -13.63 -24.14
CA THR A 223 16.33 -12.77 -23.17
C THR A 223 16.39 -11.33 -23.64
N ILE A 224 16.24 -10.40 -22.69
CA ILE A 224 16.36 -8.96 -22.90
C ILE A 224 17.51 -8.46 -22.02
N PRO A 225 18.62 -7.98 -22.62
CA PRO A 225 19.71 -7.35 -21.88
C PRO A 225 19.27 -6.01 -21.34
N LEU A 226 19.46 -5.77 -20.03
CA LEU A 226 19.07 -4.55 -19.34
C LEU A 226 19.79 -4.39 -18.00
N SER A 227 19.71 -3.21 -17.40
CA SER A 227 20.46 -2.86 -16.18
C SER A 227 19.60 -2.80 -14.92
N GLY A 228 18.27 -2.83 -15.05
CA GLY A 228 17.37 -2.74 -13.91
C GLY A 228 16.01 -3.36 -14.19
N VAL A 229 15.40 -3.94 -13.18
CA VAL A 229 14.07 -4.57 -13.22
C VAL A 229 13.23 -3.99 -12.10
N PHE A 230 12.13 -3.33 -12.46
CA PHE A 230 11.11 -2.81 -11.55
C PHE A 230 9.95 -3.78 -11.50
N ILE A 231 9.69 -4.37 -10.34
CA ILE A 231 8.64 -5.37 -10.14
C ILE A 231 7.40 -4.69 -9.57
N GLU A 232 6.36 -4.54 -10.39
CA GLU A 232 5.09 -3.86 -10.06
C GLU A 232 3.90 -4.79 -10.34
N VAL A 233 3.93 -6.01 -9.72
CA VAL A 233 2.94 -7.06 -9.97
C VAL A 233 1.77 -7.05 -8.99
N GLY A 234 1.58 -5.95 -8.30
CA GLY A 234 0.54 -5.73 -7.30
C GLY A 234 1.05 -5.87 -5.87
N SER A 235 0.11 -5.98 -4.94
CA SER A 235 0.38 -6.08 -3.50
C SER A 235 -0.50 -7.14 -2.86
N ASP A 236 -0.08 -7.59 -1.68
CA ASP A 236 -0.83 -8.48 -0.81
C ASP A 236 -1.20 -7.74 0.49
N PRO A 237 -2.40 -7.92 1.05
CA PRO A 237 -2.82 -7.21 2.26
C PRO A 237 -1.93 -7.58 3.45
N ALA A 238 -1.46 -6.58 4.20
CA ALA A 238 -0.67 -6.76 5.42
C ALA A 238 -1.56 -7.17 6.62
N SER A 239 -2.28 -8.28 6.47
CA SER A 239 -3.35 -8.73 7.37
C SER A 239 -2.88 -9.70 8.49
N ALA A 240 -1.59 -10.01 8.57
CA ALA A 240 -1.06 -11.04 9.48
C ALA A 240 -1.41 -10.78 10.95
N ILE A 241 -1.30 -9.52 11.41
CA ILE A 241 -1.59 -9.13 12.80
C ILE A 241 -3.08 -9.24 13.09
N ALA A 242 -3.95 -8.78 12.18
CA ALA A 242 -5.39 -8.90 12.32
C ALA A 242 -5.83 -10.37 12.34
N LYS A 243 -5.24 -11.22 11.49
CA LYS A 243 -5.44 -12.68 11.51
C LYS A 243 -5.02 -13.28 12.85
N GLY A 244 -3.87 -12.85 13.39
CA GLY A 244 -3.36 -13.30 14.69
C GLY A 244 -4.30 -12.97 15.85
N LEU A 245 -5.04 -11.87 15.78
CA LEU A 245 -6.11 -11.51 16.74
C LEU A 245 -7.36 -12.37 16.57
N GLY A 246 -7.55 -13.07 15.44
CA GLY A 246 -8.75 -13.84 15.12
C GLY A 246 -9.75 -13.11 14.20
N CYS A 247 -9.36 -12.00 13.58
CA CYS A 247 -10.18 -11.36 12.55
C CYS A 247 -10.32 -12.29 11.34
N ALA A 248 -11.54 -12.46 10.83
CA ALA A 248 -11.77 -13.24 9.62
C ALA A 248 -11.14 -12.55 8.40
N LEU A 249 -10.51 -13.36 7.56
CA LEU A 249 -10.01 -12.92 6.24
C LEU A 249 -10.93 -13.46 5.14
N ASP A 250 -10.90 -12.80 4.00
CA ASP A 250 -11.52 -13.32 2.79
C ASP A 250 -10.58 -14.30 2.05
N GLN A 251 -11.05 -14.83 0.91
CA GLN A 251 -10.28 -15.78 0.10
C GLN A 251 -8.99 -15.20 -0.50
N LYS A 252 -8.87 -13.86 -0.58
CA LYS A 252 -7.69 -13.15 -1.09
C LYS A 252 -6.75 -12.72 0.04
N GLY A 253 -7.10 -12.96 1.30
CA GLY A 253 -6.30 -12.60 2.47
C GLY A 253 -6.58 -11.21 3.07
N PHE A 254 -7.58 -10.48 2.57
CA PHE A 254 -7.99 -9.19 3.13
C PHE A 254 -8.80 -9.36 4.40
N VAL A 255 -8.65 -8.44 5.35
CA VAL A 255 -9.47 -8.40 6.57
C VAL A 255 -10.92 -8.12 6.17
N LYS A 256 -11.83 -9.02 6.56
CA LYS A 256 -13.26 -8.85 6.33
C LYS A 256 -13.81 -7.77 7.24
N VAL A 257 -14.40 -6.75 6.64
CA VAL A 257 -15.10 -5.67 7.33
C VAL A 257 -16.52 -5.49 6.81
N ASP A 258 -17.40 -4.96 7.66
CA ASP A 258 -18.75 -4.52 7.26
C ASP A 258 -18.73 -3.07 6.73
N GLY A 259 -19.91 -2.52 6.40
CA GLY A 259 -20.02 -1.12 5.93
C GLY A 259 -19.62 -0.07 6.97
N GLY A 260 -19.45 -0.45 8.23
CA GLY A 260 -18.91 0.37 9.31
C GLY A 260 -17.45 0.12 9.60
N MET A 261 -16.73 -0.59 8.73
CA MET A 261 -15.33 -0.97 8.92
C MET A 261 -15.08 -1.82 10.17
N ARG A 262 -16.10 -2.52 10.69
CA ARG A 262 -15.99 -3.42 11.83
C ARG A 262 -15.47 -4.76 11.36
N THR A 263 -14.50 -5.32 12.06
CA THR A 263 -14.05 -6.71 11.83
C THR A 263 -14.98 -7.70 12.54
N THR A 264 -14.69 -8.98 12.41
CA THR A 264 -15.40 -10.04 13.16
C THR A 264 -15.07 -10.06 14.65
N VAL A 265 -14.06 -9.31 15.10
CA VAL A 265 -13.67 -9.19 16.52
C VAL A 265 -14.23 -7.90 17.08
N PRO A 266 -15.16 -7.93 18.06
CA PRO A 266 -15.73 -6.73 18.64
C PRO A 266 -14.66 -5.80 19.26
N GLY A 267 -14.71 -4.51 18.90
CA GLY A 267 -13.73 -3.49 19.30
C GLY A 267 -12.51 -3.40 18.38
N ALA A 268 -12.41 -4.28 17.36
CA ALA A 268 -11.38 -4.22 16.34
C ALA A 268 -11.98 -3.82 14.98
N PHE A 269 -11.33 -2.89 14.30
CA PHE A 269 -11.73 -2.28 13.04
C PHE A 269 -10.62 -2.40 12.00
N GLY A 270 -10.96 -2.22 10.72
CA GLY A 270 -9.97 -2.20 9.65
C GLY A 270 -10.21 -1.04 8.71
N ALA A 271 -9.17 -0.48 8.07
CA ALA A 271 -9.31 0.58 7.07
C ALA A 271 -8.16 0.58 6.06
N GLY A 272 -8.46 0.94 4.82
CA GLY A 272 -7.52 1.00 3.70
C GLY A 272 -7.19 -0.37 3.11
N ASP A 273 -6.07 -0.44 2.41
CA ASP A 273 -5.70 -1.56 1.54
C ASP A 273 -5.55 -2.92 2.23
N VAL A 274 -5.64 -2.97 3.54
CA VAL A 274 -5.65 -4.23 4.31
C VAL A 274 -7.03 -4.89 4.33
N THR A 275 -8.09 -4.16 3.96
CA THR A 275 -9.49 -4.61 4.06
C THR A 275 -10.08 -5.01 2.70
N ASN A 276 -11.20 -5.72 2.74
CA ASN A 276 -12.07 -5.95 1.58
C ASN A 276 -13.06 -4.81 1.34
N GLY A 277 -12.92 -3.71 2.08
CA GLY A 277 -13.72 -2.50 1.90
C GLY A 277 -13.55 -1.89 0.51
N SER A 278 -14.41 -0.96 0.15
CA SER A 278 -14.39 -0.26 -1.16
C SER A 278 -14.21 -1.19 -2.37
N ASN A 279 -14.65 -2.46 -2.25
CA ASN A 279 -14.52 -3.49 -3.28
C ASN A 279 -13.08 -3.67 -3.80
N TYR A 280 -12.09 -3.63 -2.89
CA TYR A 280 -10.64 -3.73 -3.19
C TYR A 280 -10.10 -2.58 -4.07
N PHE A 281 -10.82 -1.48 -4.17
CA PHE A 281 -10.36 -0.30 -4.88
C PHE A 281 -9.40 0.50 -3.99
N ALA A 282 -8.11 0.16 -4.08
CA ALA A 282 -7.02 0.71 -3.27
C ALA A 282 -6.59 2.07 -3.82
N GLN A 283 -7.13 3.15 -3.25
CA GLN A 283 -6.85 4.54 -3.61
C GLN A 283 -6.71 5.39 -2.35
N PHE A 284 -6.04 6.55 -2.42
CA PHE A 284 -5.98 7.50 -1.30
C PHE A 284 -7.37 7.88 -0.79
N THR A 285 -8.29 8.16 -1.70
CA THR A 285 -9.65 8.60 -1.38
C THR A 285 -10.46 7.53 -0.66
N THR A 286 -10.37 6.27 -1.10
CA THR A 286 -11.07 5.15 -0.44
C THR A 286 -10.44 4.83 0.90
N ALA A 287 -9.11 4.81 0.99
CA ALA A 287 -8.40 4.59 2.24
C ALA A 287 -8.72 5.68 3.28
N ALA A 288 -8.78 6.95 2.87
CA ALA A 288 -9.19 8.05 3.75
C ALA A 288 -10.66 7.89 4.18
N GLY A 289 -11.56 7.58 3.26
CA GLY A 289 -12.98 7.34 3.55
C GLY A 289 -13.18 6.21 4.56
N GLU A 290 -12.50 5.08 4.35
CA GLU A 290 -12.55 3.94 5.28
C GLU A 290 -11.98 4.31 6.65
N GLY A 291 -10.88 5.07 6.71
CA GLY A 291 -10.32 5.59 7.97
C GLY A 291 -11.32 6.44 8.75
N ALA A 292 -12.04 7.33 8.06
CA ALA A 292 -13.07 8.15 8.66
C ALA A 292 -14.25 7.31 9.20
N VAL A 293 -14.72 6.33 8.42
CA VAL A 293 -15.81 5.42 8.81
C VAL A 293 -15.40 4.55 10.00
N ALA A 294 -14.17 3.99 9.99
CA ALA A 294 -13.64 3.22 11.10
C ALA A 294 -13.62 4.04 12.41
N ALA A 295 -13.12 5.26 12.35
CA ALA A 295 -13.09 6.17 13.52
C ALA A 295 -14.49 6.48 14.06
N ASN A 296 -15.47 6.72 13.18
CA ASN A 296 -16.87 6.91 13.59
C ASN A 296 -17.44 5.66 14.27
N SER A 297 -17.12 4.49 13.77
CA SER A 297 -17.54 3.22 14.36
C SER A 297 -16.85 2.94 15.71
N VAL A 298 -15.57 3.31 15.86
CA VAL A 298 -14.87 3.31 17.16
C VAL A 298 -15.60 4.17 18.18
N PHE A 299 -15.93 5.42 17.80
CA PHE A 299 -16.66 6.32 18.69
C PHE A 299 -18.00 5.74 19.13
N SER A 300 -18.81 5.24 18.18
CA SER A 300 -20.09 4.59 18.48
C SER A 300 -19.94 3.37 19.41
N TYR A 301 -18.91 2.54 19.18
CA TYR A 301 -18.62 1.39 20.02
C TYR A 301 -18.31 1.77 21.47
N LEU A 302 -17.47 2.80 21.67
CA LEU A 302 -17.08 3.28 22.99
C LEU A 302 -18.23 3.97 23.75
N GLN A 303 -19.25 4.48 23.06
CA GLN A 303 -20.46 5.04 23.67
C GLN A 303 -21.48 3.97 24.07
N GLY A 304 -21.14 2.68 23.96
CA GLY A 304 -22.06 1.58 24.27
C GLY A 304 -23.05 1.27 23.15
N GLY A 305 -22.89 1.86 22.00
CA GLY A 305 -23.69 1.60 20.79
C GLY A 305 -23.25 0.32 20.08
N GLY A 306 -23.52 -0.83 20.65
CA GLY A 306 -23.46 -2.12 19.95
C GLY A 306 -24.53 -2.16 18.86
N GLY A 307 -24.16 -1.74 17.64
CA GLY A 307 -24.94 -1.96 16.43
C GLY A 307 -26.21 -1.09 16.28
N HIS A 308 -26.04 0.17 15.86
CA HIS A 308 -27.09 0.83 15.07
C HIS A 308 -26.41 1.60 13.94
N ALA A 309 -26.77 1.25 12.70
CA ALA A 309 -26.59 2.12 11.55
C ALA A 309 -27.26 3.45 11.89
N GLY A 310 -26.46 4.52 11.95
CA GLY A 310 -27.01 5.85 12.17
C GLY A 310 -28.02 6.17 11.08
N SER A 311 -29.25 6.45 11.48
CA SER A 311 -30.22 7.12 10.64
C SER A 311 -29.61 8.48 10.25
N MET A 312 -29.37 8.69 8.96
CA MET A 312 -29.11 10.01 8.44
C MET A 312 -30.40 10.84 8.63
N GLY A 313 -30.33 11.88 9.44
CA GLY A 313 -31.23 13.01 9.43
C GLY A 313 -30.69 14.06 8.47
#